data_ff226711888b55d550ec46d46ed9cba0
#
_entry.id   ff226711888b55d550ec46d46ed9cba0
#
_cell.length_a   1.000
_cell.length_b   1.000
_cell.length_c   1.000
_cell.angle_alpha   90.00
_cell.angle_beta   90.00
_cell.angle_gamma   90.00
#
_symmetry.space_group_name_H-M   'P 1'
#
loop_
_entity.id
_entity.type
_entity.pdbx_description
1 polymer ?
#
loop_
_entity_poly.entity_id
_entity_poly.type
_entity_poly.pdbx_seq_one_letter_code
_entity_poly.pdbx_strand_id
1 'polypeptide(L)'
;MTRRTTLFYCYLFLIYTFCVHLPSLNVEVFYMHLYNKEQAIKRMNQLGQLHRPFIFIINYLQDVSYIEEVAAVDSAEVLYNLNGFTNQIISAEDDIATYSAKTVPSLHWQPFAESFSSYQRSFNIVRRNILAGNSFLTNLTCRTPVETNLTLKDIYFHSKAIYKLWIKDRFTVFSPEIFVRIHQGKISSYPMKGTIDASIPSAAQLLMNDPKETAEHATIVD
;
A
#
# COMPACT_ATOMS: atom_id res chain seq x y z
N MET A 1 25.10 -15.23 -28.88
CA MET A 1 24.25 -14.04 -28.69
C MET A 1 23.21 -14.37 -27.61
N THR A 2 23.54 -14.16 -26.38
CA THR A 2 22.67 -14.42 -25.21
C THR A 2 21.72 -13.24 -25.04
N ARG A 3 20.43 -13.42 -25.32
CA ARG A 3 19.40 -12.45 -25.05
C ARG A 3 19.30 -12.32 -23.52
N ARG A 4 19.78 -11.22 -22.97
CA ARG A 4 19.47 -10.81 -21.58
C ARG A 4 17.98 -10.48 -21.50
N THR A 5 17.21 -11.34 -20.88
CA THR A 5 15.81 -11.09 -20.56
C THR A 5 15.80 -10.09 -19.39
N THR A 6 15.57 -8.82 -19.70
CA THR A 6 15.38 -7.80 -18.67
C THR A 6 14.03 -8.05 -18.01
N LEU A 7 14.03 -8.41 -16.75
CA LEU A 7 12.83 -8.63 -15.96
C LEU A 7 12.19 -7.28 -15.62
N PHE A 8 11.02 -7.00 -16.19
CA PHE A 8 10.18 -5.90 -15.77
C PHE A 8 9.25 -6.36 -14.65
N TYR A 9 9.41 -5.80 -13.46
CA TYR A 9 8.44 -5.93 -12.37
C TYR A 9 7.59 -4.68 -12.37
N CYS A 10 6.33 -4.79 -12.79
CA CYS A 10 5.34 -3.75 -12.57
C CYS A 10 4.57 -4.09 -11.29
N TYR A 11 4.77 -3.31 -10.24
CA TYR A 11 4.03 -3.45 -8.99
C TYR A 11 2.98 -2.32 -8.96
N LEU A 12 1.74 -2.69 -9.24
CA LEU A 12 0.60 -1.79 -9.11
C LEU A 12 -0.03 -2.00 -7.73
N PHE A 13 -0.02 -0.96 -6.89
CA PHE A 13 -0.67 -0.99 -5.59
C PHE A 13 -2.03 -0.33 -5.68
N LEU A 14 -3.10 -1.10 -5.48
CA LEU A 14 -4.38 -0.54 -5.06
C LEU A 14 -4.30 -0.37 -3.52
N ILE A 15 -4.27 0.87 -3.07
CA ILE A 15 -4.11 1.17 -1.65
C ILE A 15 -5.46 0.95 -0.94
N TYR A 16 -5.73 -0.28 -0.54
CA TYR A 16 -6.71 -0.61 0.50
C TYR A 16 -5.96 -0.76 1.82
N THR A 17 -5.39 0.34 2.38
CA THR A 17 -4.52 0.10 3.51
C THR A 17 -4.39 1.30 4.41
N PHE A 18 -4.09 1.05 5.65
CA PHE A 18 -3.79 2.03 6.68
C PHE A 18 -2.80 3.08 6.16
N CYS A 19 -3.30 4.27 5.88
CA CYS A 19 -2.49 5.43 5.60
C CYS A 19 -2.45 6.28 6.87
N VAL A 20 -1.27 6.42 7.45
CA VAL A 20 -1.04 7.39 8.53
C VAL A 20 -0.64 8.70 7.87
N HIS A 21 -1.50 9.70 7.96
CA HIS A 21 -1.29 11.03 7.40
C HIS A 21 -1.21 12.05 8.54
N LEU A 22 -0.17 12.88 8.52
CA LEU A 22 -0.09 14.04 9.39
C LEU A 22 -0.80 15.23 8.72
N PRO A 23 -1.57 16.04 9.45
CA PRO A 23 -2.05 17.30 8.90
C PRO A 23 -0.83 18.17 8.55
N SER A 24 -0.78 18.64 7.30
CA SER A 24 0.32 19.46 6.78
C SER A 24 0.42 20.78 7.53
N LEU A 25 1.42 20.90 8.39
CA LEU A 25 1.93 22.18 8.88
C LEU A 25 3.13 22.52 7.99
N ASN A 26 2.97 23.57 7.19
CA ASN A 26 3.94 24.21 6.30
C ASN A 26 4.28 23.48 4.99
N VAL A 27 4.13 24.23 3.89
CA VAL A 27 4.57 23.87 2.54
C VAL A 27 6.09 23.97 2.49
N GLU A 28 6.81 22.92 2.91
CA GLU A 28 8.19 22.76 2.51
C GLU A 28 8.24 22.38 1.04
N VAL A 29 9.22 22.97 0.33
CA VAL A 29 9.41 22.77 -1.11
C VAL A 29 9.68 21.28 -1.37
N PHE A 30 8.72 20.64 -2.00
CA PHE A 30 8.80 19.23 -2.35
C PHE A 30 9.74 19.10 -3.56
N TYR A 31 10.87 18.46 -3.41
CA TYR A 31 11.83 18.22 -4.51
C TYR A 31 11.36 17.15 -5.50
N MET A 32 10.28 16.43 -5.18
CA MET A 32 9.73 15.42 -6.07
C MET A 32 8.93 16.06 -7.21
N HIS A 33 9.25 15.67 -8.44
CA HIS A 33 8.49 16.11 -9.60
C HIS A 33 7.13 15.43 -9.64
N LEU A 34 6.05 16.24 -9.59
CA LEU A 34 4.68 15.75 -9.63
C LEU A 34 4.12 15.93 -11.04
N TYR A 35 3.32 14.98 -11.46
CA TYR A 35 2.70 14.92 -12.79
C TYR A 35 1.18 14.94 -12.66
N ASN A 36 0.50 15.67 -13.54
CA ASN A 36 -0.93 15.46 -13.77
C ASN A 36 -1.16 14.16 -14.57
N LYS A 37 -2.42 13.76 -14.75
CA LYS A 37 -2.79 12.50 -15.41
C LYS A 37 -2.15 12.32 -16.80
N GLU A 38 -2.24 13.35 -17.66
CA GLU A 38 -1.71 13.28 -19.04
C GLU A 38 -0.18 13.18 -19.05
N GLN A 39 0.47 14.01 -18.25
CA GLN A 39 1.92 13.98 -18.07
C GLN A 39 2.40 12.64 -17.51
N ALA A 40 1.66 12.07 -16.54
CA ALA A 40 1.98 10.77 -15.94
C ALA A 40 1.93 9.66 -17.00
N ILE A 41 0.87 9.60 -17.79
CA ILE A 41 0.73 8.63 -18.89
C ILE A 41 1.91 8.75 -19.88
N LYS A 42 2.23 9.98 -20.28
CA LYS A 42 3.34 10.25 -21.20
C LYS A 42 4.67 9.81 -20.62
N ARG A 43 4.94 10.14 -19.33
CA ARG A 43 6.19 9.79 -18.66
C ARG A 43 6.36 8.28 -18.49
N MET A 44 5.32 7.59 -18.02
CA MET A 44 5.36 6.13 -17.87
C MET A 44 5.58 5.42 -19.21
N ASN A 45 4.89 5.85 -20.29
CA ASN A 45 5.08 5.30 -21.62
C ASN A 45 6.51 5.54 -22.13
N GLN A 46 7.07 6.73 -21.92
CA GLN A 46 8.44 7.05 -22.29
C GLN A 46 9.43 6.12 -21.56
N LEU A 47 9.31 5.97 -20.27
CA LEU A 47 10.19 5.11 -19.47
C LEU A 47 10.05 3.63 -19.88
N GLY A 48 8.81 3.18 -20.15
CA GLY A 48 8.54 1.83 -20.63
C GLY A 48 9.17 1.56 -22.00
N GLN A 49 9.06 2.47 -22.95
CA GLN A 49 9.70 2.37 -24.28
C GLN A 49 11.24 2.32 -24.19
N LEU A 50 11.81 3.09 -23.27
CA LEU A 50 13.25 3.11 -23.01
C LEU A 50 13.73 1.93 -22.15
N HIS A 51 12.83 1.06 -21.70
CA HIS A 51 13.10 -0.06 -20.81
C HIS A 51 13.79 0.38 -19.51
N ARG A 52 13.43 1.57 -19.01
CA ARG A 52 13.93 2.11 -17.75
C ARG A 52 13.03 1.66 -16.60
N PRO A 53 13.57 1.03 -15.55
CA PRO A 53 12.79 0.70 -14.37
C PRO A 53 12.42 1.97 -13.62
N PHE A 54 11.15 2.09 -13.24
CA PHE A 54 10.64 3.24 -12.52
C PHE A 54 9.63 2.82 -11.45
N ILE A 55 9.51 3.64 -10.43
CA ILE A 55 8.43 3.59 -9.44
C ILE A 55 7.40 4.65 -9.77
N PHE A 56 6.14 4.37 -9.48
CA PHE A 56 5.07 5.34 -9.61
C PHE A 56 4.08 5.24 -8.44
N ILE A 57 3.53 6.39 -8.08
CA ILE A 57 2.52 6.54 -7.03
C ILE A 57 1.44 7.45 -7.61
N ILE A 58 0.22 6.98 -7.67
CA ILE A 58 -0.92 7.71 -8.24
C ILE A 58 -1.96 7.86 -7.14
N ASN A 59 -2.44 9.09 -6.91
CA ASN A 59 -3.48 9.32 -5.93
C ASN A 59 -4.85 8.80 -6.43
N TYR A 60 -5.82 8.69 -5.51
CA TYR A 60 -7.15 8.16 -5.81
C TYR A 60 -7.88 8.92 -6.93
N LEU A 61 -7.76 10.24 -6.98
CA LEU A 61 -8.39 11.08 -8.00
C LEU A 61 -7.68 11.03 -9.35
N GLN A 62 -6.49 10.42 -9.42
CA GLN A 62 -5.65 10.32 -10.61
C GLN A 62 -5.22 11.68 -11.17
N ASP A 63 -5.25 12.73 -10.38
CA ASP A 63 -4.87 14.10 -10.77
C ASP A 63 -3.45 14.46 -10.36
N VAL A 64 -2.87 13.72 -9.39
CA VAL A 64 -1.49 13.89 -8.93
C VAL A 64 -0.78 12.54 -8.94
N SER A 65 0.37 12.49 -9.60
CA SER A 65 1.21 11.29 -9.68
C SER A 65 2.66 11.65 -9.41
N TYR A 66 3.38 10.76 -8.71
CA TYR A 66 4.82 10.75 -8.60
C TYR A 66 5.38 9.63 -9.47
N ILE A 67 6.36 9.92 -10.32
CA ILE A 67 6.98 8.93 -11.20
C ILE A 67 8.47 9.24 -11.26
N GLU A 68 9.29 8.26 -10.84
CA GLU A 68 10.75 8.44 -10.86
C GLU A 68 11.45 7.15 -11.29
N GLU A 69 12.57 7.29 -12.00
CA GLU A 69 13.44 6.15 -12.29
C GLU A 69 13.97 5.58 -10.98
N VAL A 70 13.99 4.25 -10.86
CA VAL A 70 14.43 3.57 -9.62
C VAL A 70 15.81 4.05 -9.15
N ALA A 71 16.73 4.29 -10.10
CA ALA A 71 18.09 4.75 -9.80
C ALA A 71 18.17 6.21 -9.32
N ALA A 72 17.09 7.00 -9.52
CA ALA A 72 17.03 8.42 -9.18
C ALA A 72 16.16 8.70 -7.94
N VAL A 73 15.50 7.67 -7.37
CA VAL A 73 14.69 7.86 -6.17
C VAL A 73 15.57 8.25 -4.99
N ASP A 74 15.36 9.44 -4.45
CA ASP A 74 16.04 9.89 -3.24
C ASP A 74 15.47 9.18 -2.00
N SER A 75 16.31 8.38 -1.35
CA SER A 75 15.92 7.66 -0.12
C SER A 75 15.72 8.57 1.10
N ALA A 76 16.14 9.85 1.02
CA ALA A 76 15.83 10.84 2.03
C ALA A 76 14.37 11.33 1.94
N GLU A 77 13.73 11.21 0.78
CA GLU A 77 12.37 11.69 0.49
C GLU A 77 11.35 10.54 0.33
N VAL A 78 11.77 9.41 -0.24
CA VAL A 78 10.91 8.26 -0.51
C VAL A 78 11.63 6.98 -0.14
N LEU A 79 11.03 6.18 0.74
CA LEU A 79 11.47 4.82 1.04
C LEU A 79 10.40 3.83 0.63
N TYR A 80 10.83 2.73 0.06
CA TYR A 80 9.92 1.62 -0.26
C TYR A 80 10.58 0.26 0.00
N ASN A 81 9.74 -0.71 0.29
CA ASN A 81 10.08 -2.13 0.25
C ASN A 81 8.90 -2.87 -0.39
N LEU A 82 9.13 -3.45 -1.54
CA LEU A 82 8.14 -4.15 -2.34
C LEU A 82 8.50 -5.63 -2.38
N ASN A 83 8.27 -6.32 -1.27
CA ASN A 83 8.63 -7.74 -1.10
C ASN A 83 10.12 -7.99 -1.37
N GLY A 84 10.99 -7.21 -0.74
CA GLY A 84 12.45 -7.30 -0.87
C GLY A 84 13.05 -6.41 -1.96
N PHE A 85 12.26 -5.90 -2.91
CA PHE A 85 12.73 -4.85 -3.81
C PHE A 85 12.66 -3.49 -3.10
N THR A 86 13.81 -2.92 -2.77
CA THR A 86 13.90 -1.76 -1.87
C THR A 86 14.99 -0.79 -2.30
N ASN A 87 14.80 0.50 -2.00
CA ASN A 87 15.85 1.51 -2.06
C ASN A 87 16.47 1.81 -0.69
N GLN A 88 16.16 1.03 0.33
CA GLN A 88 16.86 1.13 1.61
C GLN A 88 18.31 0.69 1.42
N ILE A 89 19.24 1.61 1.62
CA ILE A 89 20.65 1.28 1.77
C ILE A 89 20.81 0.82 3.23
N ILE A 90 20.92 -0.47 3.44
CA ILE A 90 21.30 -1.02 4.74
C ILE A 90 22.81 -0.77 4.85
N SER A 91 23.21 0.42 5.35
CA SER A 91 24.58 0.61 5.81
C SER A 91 24.76 -0.26 7.06
N ALA A 92 25.94 -0.81 7.26
CA ALA A 92 26.23 -1.63 8.44
C ALA A 92 26.04 -0.83 9.78
N GLU A 93 25.90 0.48 9.70
CA GLU A 93 25.61 1.39 10.82
C GLU A 93 24.11 1.67 11.01
N ASP A 94 23.29 1.48 9.96
CA ASP A 94 21.82 1.65 9.96
C ASP A 94 21.09 0.31 9.95
N ASP A 95 21.67 -0.72 10.55
CA ASP A 95 21.05 -2.02 10.67
C ASP A 95 19.64 -1.86 11.26
N ILE A 96 18.65 -2.56 10.70
CA ILE A 96 17.29 -2.67 11.25
C ILE A 96 17.36 -2.94 12.76
N ALA A 97 18.41 -3.64 13.21
CA ALA A 97 18.75 -3.84 14.60
C ALA A 97 19.08 -2.53 15.34
N THR A 98 19.77 -1.56 14.69
CA THR A 98 20.13 -0.27 15.30
C THR A 98 18.92 0.66 15.37
N TYR A 99 18.03 0.64 14.36
CA TYR A 99 16.78 1.37 14.40
C TYR A 99 15.79 0.74 15.39
N SER A 100 15.78 -0.59 15.47
CA SER A 100 15.01 -1.36 16.47
C SER A 100 15.59 -1.26 17.88
N ALA A 101 16.91 -1.02 18.00
CA ALA A 101 17.62 -0.87 19.28
C ALA A 101 17.66 0.58 19.77
N LYS A 102 17.35 1.59 18.97
CA LYS A 102 16.96 2.90 19.50
C LYS A 102 15.74 2.64 20.37
N THR A 103 15.99 2.54 21.66
CA THR A 103 14.96 2.41 22.71
C THR A 103 13.90 3.46 22.42
N VAL A 104 12.82 3.05 21.76
CA VAL A 104 11.64 3.91 21.63
C VAL A 104 11.25 4.22 23.07
N PRO A 105 11.28 5.50 23.53
CA PRO A 105 10.73 5.83 24.82
C PRO A 105 9.32 5.26 24.80
N SER A 106 8.85 4.68 25.87
CA SER A 106 7.61 3.91 25.96
C SER A 106 6.60 4.27 24.87
N LEU A 107 6.35 3.34 23.94
CA LEU A 107 5.49 3.58 22.78
C LEU A 107 4.16 4.17 23.24
N HIS A 108 3.86 5.38 22.78
CA HIS A 108 2.54 5.98 22.92
C HIS A 108 1.80 5.78 21.59
N TRP A 109 0.65 5.12 21.65
CA TRP A 109 -0.23 4.92 20.50
C TRP A 109 -1.68 4.95 20.95
N GLN A 110 -2.36 6.06 20.73
CA GLN A 110 -3.75 6.28 21.14
C GLN A 110 -4.64 6.52 19.92
N PRO A 111 -5.43 5.53 19.47
CA PRO A 111 -6.42 5.74 18.42
C PRO A 111 -7.70 6.36 18.95
N PHE A 112 -8.33 7.23 18.14
CA PHE A 112 -9.62 7.87 18.41
C PHE A 112 -10.62 7.42 17.33
N ALA A 113 -11.20 6.25 17.52
CA ALA A 113 -12.21 5.73 16.61
C ALA A 113 -13.48 6.59 16.66
N GLU A 114 -14.19 6.69 15.52
CA GLU A 114 -15.51 7.31 15.52
C GLU A 114 -16.49 6.53 16.42
N SER A 115 -17.56 7.21 16.88
CA SER A 115 -18.56 6.57 17.70
C SER A 115 -19.31 5.49 16.91
N PHE A 116 -19.75 4.42 17.60
CA PHE A 116 -20.54 3.36 16.97
C PHE A 116 -21.78 3.91 16.25
N SER A 117 -22.46 4.91 16.82
CA SER A 117 -23.62 5.54 16.17
C SER A 117 -23.29 6.26 14.86
N SER A 118 -22.10 6.86 14.74
CA SER A 118 -21.62 7.46 13.50
C SER A 118 -21.31 6.38 12.47
N TYR A 119 -20.54 5.37 12.84
CA TYR A 119 -20.23 4.23 11.98
C TYR A 119 -21.51 3.53 11.49
N GLN A 120 -22.47 3.28 12.39
CA GLN A 120 -23.73 2.63 12.05
C GLN A 120 -24.54 3.41 11.01
N ARG A 121 -24.54 4.74 11.05
CA ARG A 121 -25.21 5.55 10.01
C ARG A 121 -24.59 5.32 8.65
N SER A 122 -23.26 5.36 8.55
CA SER A 122 -22.52 5.11 7.30
C SER A 122 -22.74 3.68 6.81
N PHE A 123 -22.66 2.71 7.71
CA PHE A 123 -22.91 1.30 7.40
C PHE A 123 -24.33 1.06 6.86
N ASN A 124 -25.35 1.68 7.45
CA ASN A 124 -26.73 1.55 7.00
C ASN A 124 -26.95 2.15 5.61
N ILE A 125 -26.23 3.20 5.23
CA ILE A 125 -26.27 3.76 3.87
C ILE A 125 -25.69 2.72 2.88
N VAL A 126 -24.53 2.15 3.17
CA VAL A 126 -23.89 1.13 2.34
C VAL A 126 -24.82 -0.09 2.21
N ARG A 127 -25.29 -0.63 3.32
CA ARG A 127 -26.18 -1.80 3.35
C ARG A 127 -27.43 -1.58 2.51
N ARG A 128 -28.07 -0.42 2.62
CA ARG A 128 -29.26 -0.08 1.83
C ARG A 128 -28.96 -0.07 0.32
N ASN A 129 -27.81 0.48 -0.08
CA ASN A 129 -27.41 0.51 -1.50
C ASN A 129 -27.06 -0.88 -2.04
N ILE A 130 -26.42 -1.72 -1.25
CA ILE A 130 -26.17 -3.13 -1.63
C ILE A 130 -27.50 -3.88 -1.81
N LEU A 131 -28.42 -3.76 -0.85
CA LEU A 131 -29.74 -4.40 -0.93
C LEU A 131 -30.59 -3.89 -2.10
N ALA A 132 -30.39 -2.65 -2.53
CA ALA A 132 -31.02 -2.07 -3.71
C ALA A 132 -30.35 -2.47 -5.04
N GLY A 133 -29.29 -3.26 -5.02
CA GLY A 133 -28.56 -3.69 -6.21
C GLY A 133 -27.65 -2.60 -6.83
N ASN A 134 -27.40 -1.50 -6.11
CA ASN A 134 -26.54 -0.41 -6.60
C ASN A 134 -25.05 -0.78 -6.55
N SER A 135 -24.67 -1.78 -5.78
CA SER A 135 -23.32 -2.35 -5.70
C SER A 135 -23.42 -3.77 -5.14
N PHE A 136 -22.47 -4.63 -5.49
CA PHE A 136 -22.38 -5.99 -4.95
C PHE A 136 -21.36 -6.07 -3.81
N LEU A 137 -20.31 -5.26 -3.88
CA LEU A 137 -19.24 -5.23 -2.89
C LEU A 137 -18.79 -3.77 -2.65
N THR A 138 -18.57 -3.40 -1.41
CA THR A 138 -18.14 -2.07 -1.03
C THR A 138 -17.23 -2.15 0.18
N ASN A 139 -16.12 -1.41 0.15
CA ASN A 139 -15.28 -1.20 1.32
C ASN A 139 -15.69 0.12 1.99
N LEU A 140 -16.20 0.03 3.22
CA LEU A 140 -16.49 1.20 4.05
C LEU A 140 -15.24 1.56 4.85
N THR A 141 -14.55 2.60 4.42
CA THR A 141 -13.33 3.09 5.09
C THR A 141 -13.66 4.18 6.09
N CYS A 142 -13.20 4.02 7.33
CA CYS A 142 -13.36 5.00 8.39
C CYS A 142 -12.01 5.60 8.77
N ARG A 143 -11.97 6.94 8.85
CA ARG A 143 -10.78 7.64 9.30
C ARG A 143 -10.68 7.53 10.83
N THR A 144 -9.54 7.05 11.32
CA THR A 144 -9.24 6.96 12.76
C THR A 144 -8.04 7.86 13.08
N PRO A 145 -8.23 9.02 13.70
CA PRO A 145 -7.13 9.82 14.23
C PRO A 145 -6.29 9.03 15.22
N VAL A 146 -4.99 9.24 15.21
CA VAL A 146 -4.05 8.58 16.13
C VAL A 146 -3.12 9.63 16.71
N GLU A 147 -2.97 9.60 18.02
CA GLU A 147 -1.93 10.32 18.74
C GLU A 147 -0.78 9.35 19.04
N THR A 148 0.43 9.73 18.67
CA THR A 148 1.61 8.89 18.85
C THR A 148 2.88 9.73 18.98
N ASN A 149 3.88 9.17 19.65
CA ASN A 149 5.23 9.72 19.75
C ASN A 149 6.16 9.23 18.63
N LEU A 150 5.64 8.49 17.65
CA LEU A 150 6.40 8.02 16.48
C LEU A 150 6.27 9.00 15.31
N THR A 151 7.34 9.18 14.57
CA THR A 151 7.29 9.80 13.24
C THR A 151 6.76 8.81 12.21
N LEU A 152 6.31 9.30 11.04
CA LEU A 152 5.93 8.43 9.91
C LEU A 152 7.07 7.50 9.48
N LYS A 153 8.32 7.96 9.58
CA LYS A 153 9.51 7.18 9.26
C LYS A 153 9.76 6.08 10.29
N ASP A 154 9.53 6.36 11.58
CA ASP A 154 9.61 5.35 12.64
C ASP A 154 8.56 4.25 12.41
N ILE A 155 7.32 4.62 12.09
CA ILE A 155 6.24 3.69 11.78
C ILE A 155 6.61 2.81 10.58
N TYR A 156 7.22 3.39 9.53
CA TYR A 156 7.71 2.65 8.37
C TYR A 156 8.75 1.60 8.75
N PHE A 157 9.74 1.96 9.56
CA PHE A 157 10.81 1.03 9.94
C PHE A 157 10.35 -0.06 10.90
N HIS A 158 9.45 0.24 11.83
CA HIS A 158 8.94 -0.74 12.79
C HIS A 158 7.90 -1.69 12.17
N SER A 159 7.34 -1.35 11.02
CA SER A 159 6.38 -2.22 10.32
C SER A 159 7.06 -3.45 9.74
N LYS A 160 6.40 -4.62 9.92
CA LYS A 160 6.79 -5.91 9.32
C LYS A 160 6.03 -6.21 8.02
N ALA A 161 5.30 -5.24 7.46
CA ALA A 161 4.54 -5.43 6.23
C ALA A 161 5.46 -5.79 5.05
N ILE A 162 4.98 -6.70 4.19
CA ILE A 162 5.70 -7.18 3.00
C ILE A 162 5.87 -6.05 1.98
N TYR A 163 4.82 -5.23 1.82
CA TYR A 163 4.83 -4.05 0.95
C TYR A 163 4.67 -2.81 1.81
N LYS A 164 5.60 -1.90 1.71
CA LYS A 164 5.56 -0.65 2.46
C LYS A 164 6.20 0.50 1.68
N LEU A 165 5.61 1.68 1.85
CA LEU A 165 6.04 2.93 1.26
C LEU A 165 5.99 4.02 2.31
N TRP A 166 7.01 4.85 2.36
CA TRP A 166 7.04 6.10 3.12
C TRP A 166 7.37 7.25 2.19
N ILE A 167 6.63 8.34 2.30
CA ILE A 167 6.94 9.62 1.68
C ILE A 167 7.10 10.62 2.80
N LYS A 168 8.25 11.29 2.82
CA LYS A 168 8.64 12.25 3.83
C LYS A 168 7.53 13.25 4.09
N ASP A 169 7.21 13.45 5.36
CA ASP A 169 6.23 14.42 5.87
C ASP A 169 4.83 14.34 5.24
N ARG A 170 4.54 13.26 4.51
CA ARG A 170 3.27 13.03 3.84
C ARG A 170 2.50 11.86 4.45
N PHE A 171 3.00 10.67 4.23
CA PHE A 171 2.35 9.45 4.72
C PHE A 171 3.31 8.26 4.75
N THR A 172 2.91 7.24 5.47
CA THR A 172 3.39 5.88 5.29
C THR A 172 2.21 4.94 5.04
N VAL A 173 2.42 3.95 4.19
CA VAL A 173 1.37 3.01 3.78
C VAL A 173 1.91 1.60 3.69
N PHE A 174 1.05 0.64 4.00
CA PHE A 174 1.38 -0.77 4.06
C PHE A 174 0.36 -1.61 3.30
N SER A 175 0.78 -2.70 2.69
CA SER A 175 -0.12 -3.68 2.10
C SER A 175 0.33 -5.10 2.43
N PRO A 176 -0.59 -6.02 2.74
CA PRO A 176 -0.28 -7.43 2.88
C PRO A 176 -0.16 -8.15 1.54
N GLU A 177 -0.68 -7.55 0.47
CA GLU A 177 -0.80 -8.19 -0.85
C GLU A 177 -0.36 -7.28 -1.99
N ILE A 178 -0.04 -7.91 -3.12
CA ILE A 178 0.21 -7.25 -4.40
C ILE A 178 -1.10 -7.19 -5.21
N PHE A 179 -1.36 -6.07 -5.88
CA PHE A 179 -2.53 -5.95 -6.76
C PHE A 179 -2.40 -6.87 -7.97
N VAL A 180 -1.36 -6.66 -8.77
CA VAL A 180 -1.05 -7.51 -9.92
C VAL A 180 0.47 -7.67 -10.10
N ARG A 181 0.87 -8.77 -10.68
CA ARG A 181 2.23 -9.03 -11.13
C ARG A 181 2.23 -9.32 -12.62
N ILE A 182 3.04 -8.58 -13.38
CA ILE A 182 3.27 -8.87 -14.79
C ILE A 182 4.69 -9.43 -14.93
N HIS A 183 4.81 -10.66 -15.38
CA HIS A 183 6.09 -11.35 -15.53
C HIS A 183 6.06 -12.32 -16.71
N GLN A 184 7.06 -12.26 -17.57
CA GLN A 184 7.18 -13.13 -18.76
C GLN A 184 5.91 -13.13 -19.64
N GLY A 185 5.31 -11.94 -19.85
CA GLY A 185 4.09 -11.78 -20.65
C GLY A 185 2.81 -12.30 -20.02
N LYS A 186 2.84 -12.71 -18.74
CA LYS A 186 1.68 -13.13 -17.97
C LYS A 186 1.32 -12.10 -16.91
N ILE A 187 0.03 -11.81 -16.76
CA ILE A 187 -0.50 -11.06 -15.64
C ILE A 187 -1.05 -12.04 -14.60
N SER A 188 -0.77 -11.78 -13.33
CA SER A 188 -1.20 -12.61 -12.22
C SER A 188 -1.70 -11.71 -11.09
N SER A 189 -2.77 -12.11 -10.43
CA SER A 189 -3.25 -11.53 -9.17
C SER A 189 -3.29 -12.61 -8.09
N TYR A 190 -3.20 -12.18 -6.84
CA TYR A 190 -3.17 -13.06 -5.68
C TYR A 190 -4.11 -12.50 -4.62
N PRO A 191 -5.43 -12.43 -4.90
CA PRO A 191 -6.38 -11.82 -3.99
C PRO A 191 -6.43 -12.60 -2.67
N MET A 192 -6.15 -11.92 -1.56
CA MET A 192 -6.29 -12.47 -0.23
C MET A 192 -7.70 -12.18 0.26
N LYS A 193 -8.51 -13.23 0.43
CA LYS A 193 -9.88 -13.19 0.95
C LYS A 193 -10.04 -14.25 2.02
N GLY A 194 -10.88 -13.90 3.01
CA GLY A 194 -11.15 -14.78 4.13
C GLY A 194 -9.96 -14.99 5.06
N THR A 195 -10.23 -14.93 6.33
CA THR A 195 -9.28 -15.29 7.37
C THR A 195 -9.97 -16.16 8.41
N ILE A 196 -9.26 -17.15 8.90
CA ILE A 196 -9.71 -18.03 9.97
C ILE A 196 -8.57 -18.22 10.97
N ASP A 197 -8.89 -18.43 12.22
CA ASP A 197 -7.90 -18.76 13.23
C ASP A 197 -7.26 -20.13 12.89
N ALA A 198 -5.95 -20.13 12.67
CA ALA A 198 -5.20 -21.33 12.30
C ALA A 198 -5.15 -22.40 13.41
N SER A 199 -5.51 -22.06 14.65
CA SER A 199 -5.63 -23.01 15.76
C SER A 199 -6.89 -23.89 15.68
N ILE A 200 -7.87 -23.50 14.85
CA ILE A 200 -9.09 -24.27 14.66
C ILE A 200 -8.78 -25.58 13.89
N PRO A 201 -9.20 -26.75 14.38
CA PRO A 201 -9.00 -28.00 13.65
C PRO A 201 -9.59 -27.93 12.24
N SER A 202 -8.80 -28.32 11.24
CA SER A 202 -9.18 -28.27 9.81
C SER A 202 -9.47 -26.86 9.28
N ALA A 203 -8.88 -25.81 9.88
CA ALA A 203 -9.10 -24.40 9.50
C ALA A 203 -8.99 -24.17 7.98
N ALA A 204 -7.96 -24.71 7.33
CA ALA A 204 -7.78 -24.58 5.89
C ALA A 204 -8.98 -25.14 5.09
N GLN A 205 -9.50 -26.28 5.49
CA GLN A 205 -10.64 -26.93 4.80
C GLN A 205 -11.96 -26.20 5.06
N LEU A 206 -12.14 -25.67 6.26
CA LEU A 206 -13.29 -24.85 6.61
C LEU A 206 -13.29 -23.56 5.77
N LEU A 207 -12.14 -22.88 5.64
CA LEU A 207 -12.00 -21.68 4.84
C LEU A 207 -12.27 -21.95 3.34
N MET A 208 -11.70 -23.01 2.79
CA MET A 208 -11.86 -23.38 1.37
C MET A 208 -13.29 -23.77 1.02
N ASN A 209 -14.08 -24.27 1.99
CA ASN A 209 -15.47 -24.67 1.79
C ASN A 209 -16.47 -23.59 2.22
N ASP A 210 -16.02 -22.41 2.64
CA ASP A 210 -16.91 -21.32 3.04
C ASP A 210 -17.58 -20.70 1.79
N PRO A 211 -18.92 -20.77 1.66
CA PRO A 211 -19.61 -20.26 0.48
C PRO A 211 -19.46 -18.75 0.30
N LYS A 212 -19.34 -17.98 1.41
CA LYS A 212 -19.15 -16.53 1.37
C LYS A 212 -17.77 -16.20 0.79
N GLU A 213 -16.73 -16.85 1.29
CA GLU A 213 -15.36 -16.62 0.83
C GLU A 213 -15.18 -17.05 -0.63
N THR A 214 -15.81 -18.14 -1.05
CA THR A 214 -15.85 -18.59 -2.45
C THR A 214 -16.53 -17.56 -3.35
N ALA A 215 -17.68 -17.00 -2.94
CA ALA A 215 -18.39 -15.98 -3.70
C ALA A 215 -17.59 -14.65 -3.80
N GLU A 216 -16.96 -14.23 -2.70
CA GLU A 216 -16.08 -13.05 -2.71
C GLU A 216 -14.87 -13.23 -3.63
N HIS A 217 -14.25 -14.41 -3.62
CA HIS A 217 -13.15 -14.74 -4.51
C HIS A 217 -13.57 -14.69 -5.98
N ALA A 218 -14.70 -15.31 -6.34
CA ALA A 218 -15.25 -15.30 -7.69
C ALA A 218 -15.50 -13.85 -8.17
N THR A 219 -16.09 -13.00 -7.32
CA THR A 219 -16.39 -11.58 -7.64
C THR A 219 -15.13 -10.76 -7.98
N ILE A 220 -13.95 -11.17 -7.49
CA ILE A 220 -12.70 -10.44 -7.73
C ILE A 220 -11.95 -10.97 -8.95
N VAL A 221 -12.14 -12.25 -9.27
CA VAL A 221 -11.44 -12.92 -10.38
C VAL A 221 -12.17 -12.75 -11.71
N ASP A 222 -13.49 -12.56 -11.70
CA ASP A 222 -14.33 -12.27 -12.88
C ASP A 222 -14.13 -10.82 -13.36
#